data_21aeee8179fd35985d09008aae8bf7b5
#
_entry.id   21aeee8179fd35985d09008aae8bf7b5
#
_cell.length_a   1.000
_cell.length_b   1.000
_cell.length_c   1.000
_cell.angle_alpha   90.00
_cell.angle_beta   90.00
_cell.angle_gamma   90.00
#
_symmetry.space_group_name_H-M   'P 1'
#
loop_
_entity.id
_entity.type
_entity.pdbx_description
1 polymer ?
#
loop_
_entity_poly.entity_id
_entity_poly.type
_entity_poly.pdbx_seq_one_letter_code
_entity_poly.pdbx_strand_id
1 'polypeptide(L)'
;MKSDIEIALEAELKPIKEVAAKLGIEEDELDLYGKHKAKLTDELWDRVKDRPDGKLILVTAINPTPAGEGKTTTTVGLGQAMDKIGKKAIIALREPSLGPCFGLKGGAAGGGYAQVVPMDDLNLHFTGDFHAITSANNLLAAMLDNHIQQGNALNIDTKQIVWKRCVDMNDRVLRNITVGLGRKVDGVIREDHFIITVASEIMAILCLAENMEDLKARLGRIIVAYTYDGKPVTAKELNAVGAMAALLKDAIRPNIIQTLEHTPALVHGGPFANIAHGCNSIRATKTALKLADYTITEAGFGADLGAEKFLDIKCRMAGLKPDAVVLVATVRALKYNGGVAKEDLGTENLEALKKGIVNLEKHIENVAKYDVPCVVTLNQFVSDTEAELAFVKEFCEARGCEFALSQVWEKGGEGGIELANKVIETIETKESKFHCLYEDSLSLKEKMETIAKEIYGAGQVIFEPAVEKQIARIESLGFGNMPVCMAKNQYSLSDDKSVLGRPEGFPIHIRDVYVSAGAGFVVAITGTIMTMPGLPKVPAAEGIDVQNGQITGLF
;
A
#
# COMPACT_ATOMS: atom_id res chain seq x y z
N MET A 1 -15.50 -25.31 7.23
CA MET A 1 -15.21 -23.95 7.72
C MET A 1 -15.80 -23.00 6.68
N LYS A 2 -16.52 -21.93 7.08
CA LYS A 2 -17.10 -20.98 6.14
C LYS A 2 -15.99 -20.19 5.43
N SER A 3 -16.21 -19.85 4.18
CA SER A 3 -15.34 -18.94 3.41
C SER A 3 -15.49 -17.49 3.90
N ASP A 4 -14.52 -16.64 3.58
CA ASP A 4 -14.54 -15.24 3.98
C ASP A 4 -15.79 -14.51 3.45
N ILE A 5 -16.21 -14.79 2.20
CA ILE A 5 -17.44 -14.21 1.64
C ILE A 5 -18.71 -14.71 2.34
N GLU A 6 -18.76 -15.99 2.73
CA GLU A 6 -19.91 -16.52 3.47
C GLU A 6 -20.04 -15.85 4.85
N ILE A 7 -18.91 -15.64 5.55
CA ILE A 7 -18.89 -14.92 6.83
C ILE A 7 -19.36 -13.47 6.63
N ALA A 8 -18.88 -12.81 5.59
CA ALA A 8 -19.24 -11.42 5.29
C ALA A 8 -20.72 -11.24 4.92
N LEU A 9 -21.30 -12.18 4.15
CA LEU A 9 -22.71 -12.15 3.72
C LEU A 9 -23.69 -12.42 4.86
N GLU A 10 -23.28 -13.21 5.86
CA GLU A 10 -24.09 -13.47 7.05
C GLU A 10 -24.03 -12.35 8.10
N ALA A 11 -23.13 -11.37 7.92
CA ALA A 11 -22.94 -10.30 8.87
C ALA A 11 -24.16 -9.37 8.93
N GLU A 12 -24.57 -9.03 10.14
CA GLU A 12 -25.59 -8.01 10.38
C GLU A 12 -24.93 -6.61 10.33
N LEU A 13 -25.15 -5.86 9.23
CA LEU A 13 -24.56 -4.55 9.02
C LEU A 13 -25.39 -3.47 9.69
N LYS A 14 -24.74 -2.56 10.41
CA LYS A 14 -25.37 -1.33 10.90
C LYS A 14 -25.40 -0.25 9.81
N PRO A 15 -26.39 0.65 9.82
CA PRO A 15 -26.33 1.86 9.01
C PRO A 15 -25.03 2.62 9.27
N ILE A 16 -24.38 3.10 8.21
CA ILE A 16 -23.08 3.79 8.35
C ILE A 16 -23.14 5.02 9.24
N LYS A 17 -24.29 5.70 9.30
CA LYS A 17 -24.53 6.83 10.21
C LYS A 17 -24.32 6.45 11.68
N GLU A 18 -24.79 5.26 12.09
CA GLU A 18 -24.64 4.76 13.46
C GLU A 18 -23.18 4.42 13.78
N VAL A 19 -22.47 3.85 12.80
CA VAL A 19 -21.05 3.54 12.94
C VAL A 19 -20.22 4.81 13.05
N ALA A 20 -20.48 5.78 12.18
CA ALA A 20 -19.81 7.09 12.17
C ALA A 20 -20.07 7.88 13.47
N ALA A 21 -21.27 7.78 14.03
CA ALA A 21 -21.63 8.44 15.28
C ALA A 21 -20.75 8.02 16.47
N LYS A 22 -20.21 6.79 16.48
CA LYS A 22 -19.21 6.34 17.49
C LYS A 22 -17.96 7.24 17.53
N LEU A 23 -17.61 7.86 16.40
CA LEU A 23 -16.47 8.77 16.26
C LEU A 23 -16.86 10.24 16.48
N GLY A 24 -18.14 10.52 16.73
CA GLY A 24 -18.67 11.89 16.81
C GLY A 24 -18.74 12.58 15.45
N ILE A 25 -18.94 11.83 14.38
CA ILE A 25 -19.21 12.34 13.04
C ILE A 25 -20.71 12.59 12.94
N GLU A 26 -21.10 13.77 12.49
CA GLU A 26 -22.48 14.18 12.31
C GLU A 26 -23.05 13.71 10.97
N GLU A 27 -24.36 13.62 10.83
CA GLU A 27 -25.00 13.05 9.65
C GLU A 27 -24.75 13.89 8.38
N ASP A 28 -24.69 15.21 8.50
CA ASP A 28 -24.39 16.14 7.40
C ASP A 28 -22.91 16.18 7.00
N GLU A 29 -22.04 15.51 7.76
CA GLU A 29 -20.63 15.31 7.44
C GLU A 29 -20.38 14.03 6.63
N LEU A 30 -21.44 13.34 6.20
CA LEU A 30 -21.42 12.11 5.42
C LEU A 30 -22.16 12.28 4.10
N ASP A 31 -21.47 11.98 2.99
CA ASP A 31 -22.12 11.74 1.70
C ASP A 31 -22.37 10.24 1.54
N LEU A 32 -23.63 9.82 1.63
CA LEU A 32 -24.01 8.42 1.66
C LEU A 32 -23.88 7.76 0.27
N TYR A 33 -23.21 6.63 0.22
CA TYR A 33 -23.13 5.71 -0.92
C TYR A 33 -23.90 4.42 -0.60
N GLY A 34 -25.21 4.57 -0.46
CA GLY A 34 -26.10 3.54 0.07
C GLY A 34 -26.15 3.54 1.59
N LYS A 35 -26.58 2.40 2.18
CA LYS A 35 -26.88 2.32 3.62
C LYS A 35 -25.62 2.10 4.50
N HIS A 36 -24.59 1.44 3.94
CA HIS A 36 -23.51 0.86 4.74
C HIS A 36 -22.13 1.45 4.44
N LYS A 37 -22.03 2.45 3.56
CA LYS A 37 -20.79 3.16 3.23
C LYS A 37 -21.06 4.63 2.92
N ALA A 38 -20.07 5.48 3.16
CA ALA A 38 -20.16 6.92 2.88
C ALA A 38 -18.78 7.49 2.59
N LYS A 39 -18.74 8.69 2.00
CA LYS A 39 -17.57 9.54 1.97
C LYS A 39 -17.67 10.57 3.10
N LEU A 40 -16.51 10.90 3.68
CA LEU A 40 -16.37 12.00 4.63
C LEU A 40 -16.35 13.32 3.88
N THR A 41 -17.03 14.35 4.41
CA THR A 41 -17.03 15.68 3.80
C THR A 41 -15.82 16.51 4.22
N ASP A 42 -15.56 17.61 3.51
CA ASP A 42 -14.49 18.53 3.88
C ASP A 42 -14.83 19.34 5.14
N GLU A 43 -16.12 19.55 5.41
CA GLU A 43 -16.62 20.18 6.64
C GLU A 43 -16.24 19.40 7.89
N LEU A 44 -16.26 18.07 7.84
CA LEU A 44 -15.74 17.24 8.92
C LEU A 44 -14.27 17.56 9.20
N TRP A 45 -13.45 17.59 8.16
CA TRP A 45 -12.02 17.92 8.32
C TRP A 45 -11.83 19.30 8.93
N ASP A 46 -12.55 20.30 8.45
CA ASP A 46 -12.47 21.67 8.97
C ASP A 46 -12.86 21.77 10.45
N ARG A 47 -13.81 20.95 10.90
CA ARG A 47 -14.24 20.89 12.31
C ARG A 47 -13.23 20.18 13.22
N VAL A 48 -12.51 19.17 12.71
CA VAL A 48 -11.66 18.30 13.55
C VAL A 48 -10.17 18.57 13.44
N LYS A 49 -9.68 19.24 12.39
CA LYS A 49 -8.25 19.42 12.06
C LYS A 49 -7.37 19.94 13.20
N ASP A 50 -7.94 20.76 14.08
CA ASP A 50 -7.23 21.38 15.21
C ASP A 50 -7.29 20.56 16.51
N ARG A 51 -7.95 19.39 16.49
CA ARG A 51 -7.96 18.47 17.63
C ARG A 51 -6.57 17.85 17.82
N PRO A 52 -6.22 17.44 19.05
CA PRO A 52 -5.01 16.65 19.26
C PRO A 52 -5.09 15.33 18.49
N ASP A 53 -3.95 14.83 18.04
CA ASP A 53 -3.84 13.52 17.41
C ASP A 53 -3.97 12.40 18.44
N GLY A 54 -4.66 11.33 18.05
CA GLY A 54 -4.57 10.05 18.73
C GLY A 54 -3.26 9.34 18.44
N LYS A 55 -3.11 8.11 18.93
CA LYS A 55 -1.94 7.27 18.74
C LYS A 55 -1.95 6.60 17.38
N LEU A 56 -0.83 6.65 16.66
CA LEU A 56 -0.65 6.03 15.36
C LEU A 56 0.08 4.69 15.48
N ILE A 57 -0.58 3.62 15.06
CA ILE A 57 -0.06 2.25 15.07
C ILE A 57 0.08 1.76 13.63
N LEU A 58 1.31 1.44 13.24
CA LEU A 58 1.60 0.84 11.93
C LEU A 58 1.64 -0.68 12.07
N VAL A 59 0.82 -1.39 11.30
CA VAL A 59 0.90 -2.85 11.15
C VAL A 59 1.69 -3.17 9.88
N THR A 60 2.74 -3.95 10.04
CA THR A 60 3.57 -4.47 8.95
C THR A 60 3.85 -5.95 9.16
N ALA A 61 4.67 -6.57 8.31
CA ALA A 61 4.97 -7.99 8.39
C ALA A 61 6.43 -8.30 8.01
N ILE A 62 6.85 -9.52 8.27
CA ILE A 62 8.06 -10.10 7.67
C ILE A 62 7.86 -10.34 6.18
N ASN A 63 8.89 -10.80 5.44
CA ASN A 63 8.72 -11.15 4.02
C ASN A 63 7.62 -12.21 3.86
N PRO A 64 6.63 -11.95 2.98
CA PRO A 64 5.45 -12.81 2.86
C PRO A 64 5.75 -14.09 2.09
N THR A 65 4.97 -15.13 2.39
CA THR A 65 4.78 -16.26 1.48
C THR A 65 3.86 -15.85 0.31
N PRO A 66 3.79 -16.65 -0.76
CA PRO A 66 2.81 -16.42 -1.84
C PRO A 66 1.35 -16.43 -1.38
N ALA A 67 1.05 -16.99 -0.20
CA ALA A 67 -0.29 -17.03 0.39
C ALA A 67 -0.64 -15.77 1.21
N GLY A 68 0.37 -14.94 1.54
CA GLY A 68 0.22 -13.79 2.45
C GLY A 68 0.32 -14.17 3.93
N GLU A 69 0.47 -13.15 4.78
CA GLU A 69 0.72 -13.33 6.23
C GLU A 69 -0.43 -12.84 7.12
N GLY A 70 -1.57 -12.49 6.53
CA GLY A 70 -2.73 -12.03 7.28
C GLY A 70 -2.53 -10.65 7.93
N LYS A 71 -1.73 -9.78 7.34
CA LYS A 71 -1.47 -8.43 7.85
C LYS A 71 -2.76 -7.59 7.95
N THR A 72 -3.57 -7.56 6.91
CA THR A 72 -4.86 -6.84 6.92
C THR A 72 -5.81 -7.45 7.95
N THR A 73 -5.87 -8.78 8.03
CA THR A 73 -6.64 -9.50 9.05
C THR A 73 -6.21 -9.09 10.48
N THR A 74 -4.90 -9.02 10.72
CA THR A 74 -4.35 -8.55 12.00
C THR A 74 -4.69 -7.08 12.27
N THR A 75 -4.60 -6.22 11.26
CA THR A 75 -4.95 -4.80 11.37
C THR A 75 -6.40 -4.60 11.76
N VAL A 76 -7.31 -5.30 11.07
CA VAL A 76 -8.75 -5.25 11.35
C VAL A 76 -9.06 -5.85 12.72
N GLY A 77 -8.52 -7.02 13.02
CA GLY A 77 -8.73 -7.70 14.30
C GLY A 77 -8.20 -6.92 15.50
N LEU A 78 -7.06 -6.24 15.34
CA LEU A 78 -6.52 -5.33 16.38
C LEU A 78 -7.46 -4.16 16.64
N GLY A 79 -8.04 -3.56 15.58
CA GLY A 79 -9.04 -2.50 15.71
C GLY A 79 -10.29 -2.98 16.44
N GLN A 80 -10.81 -4.14 16.04
CA GLN A 80 -11.95 -4.77 16.71
C GLN A 80 -11.64 -5.07 18.20
N ALA A 81 -10.43 -5.57 18.49
CA ALA A 81 -10.01 -5.86 19.86
C ALA A 81 -9.93 -4.60 20.72
N MET A 82 -9.40 -3.51 20.20
CA MET A 82 -9.34 -2.22 20.90
C MET A 82 -10.74 -1.66 21.20
N ASP A 83 -11.66 -1.72 20.22
CA ASP A 83 -13.07 -1.31 20.42
C ASP A 83 -13.73 -2.19 21.50
N LYS A 84 -13.48 -3.49 21.48
CA LYS A 84 -14.01 -4.48 22.46
C LYS A 84 -13.56 -4.22 23.89
N ILE A 85 -12.33 -3.78 24.09
CA ILE A 85 -11.81 -3.41 25.43
C ILE A 85 -12.13 -1.96 25.81
N GLY A 86 -13.03 -1.31 25.07
CA GLY A 86 -13.54 0.04 25.37
C GLY A 86 -12.64 1.19 24.96
N LYS A 87 -11.67 0.96 24.06
CA LYS A 87 -10.85 2.03 23.49
C LYS A 87 -11.50 2.60 22.23
N LYS A 88 -11.43 3.91 22.05
CA LYS A 88 -11.91 4.58 20.84
C LYS A 88 -10.88 4.37 19.73
N ALA A 89 -11.14 3.40 18.87
CA ALA A 89 -10.24 3.00 17.79
C ALA A 89 -10.86 3.21 16.40
N ILE A 90 -10.01 3.47 15.44
CA ILE A 90 -10.35 3.55 14.02
C ILE A 90 -9.27 2.85 13.19
N ILE A 91 -9.69 2.21 12.10
CA ILE A 91 -8.79 1.52 11.17
C ILE A 91 -8.67 2.37 9.91
N ALA A 92 -7.48 2.45 9.32
CA ALA A 92 -7.25 3.13 8.05
C ALA A 92 -6.55 2.17 7.07
N LEU A 93 -7.23 1.83 5.97
CA LEU A 93 -6.82 0.80 5.02
C LEU A 93 -6.71 1.34 3.60
N ARG A 94 -6.05 0.55 2.75
CA ARG A 94 -6.08 0.72 1.30
C ARG A 94 -7.34 0.09 0.71
N GLU A 95 -7.81 0.67 -0.39
CA GLU A 95 -8.85 0.10 -1.23
C GLU A 95 -8.24 -0.98 -2.14
N PRO A 96 -8.87 -2.17 -2.30
CA PRO A 96 -8.37 -3.22 -3.18
C PRO A 96 -8.56 -2.89 -4.67
N SER A 97 -7.63 -3.41 -5.50
CA SER A 97 -7.65 -3.31 -6.95
C SER A 97 -8.38 -4.51 -7.56
N LEU A 98 -9.10 -4.30 -8.65
CA LEU A 98 -9.80 -5.37 -9.39
C LEU A 98 -8.84 -6.42 -9.96
N GLY A 99 -7.65 -6.01 -10.41
CA GLY A 99 -6.68 -6.93 -11.01
C GLY A 99 -6.33 -8.11 -10.11
N PRO A 100 -5.87 -7.91 -8.87
CA PRO A 100 -5.67 -8.99 -7.89
C PRO A 100 -6.95 -9.78 -7.57
N CYS A 101 -8.09 -9.11 -7.42
CA CYS A 101 -9.37 -9.75 -7.10
C CYS A 101 -9.78 -10.78 -8.17
N PHE A 102 -9.63 -10.46 -9.43
CA PHE A 102 -9.94 -11.35 -10.55
C PHE A 102 -8.77 -12.24 -11.01
N GLY A 103 -7.56 -11.95 -10.54
CA GLY A 103 -6.33 -12.67 -10.90
C GLY A 103 -5.95 -13.75 -9.90
N LEU A 104 -5.24 -13.33 -8.88
CA LEU A 104 -4.81 -14.19 -7.76
C LEU A 104 -5.69 -13.88 -6.57
N LYS A 105 -6.15 -14.88 -5.84
CA LYS A 105 -6.89 -14.67 -4.58
C LYS A 105 -6.15 -13.69 -3.66
N GLY A 106 -6.82 -12.68 -3.17
CA GLY A 106 -6.28 -11.73 -2.22
C GLY A 106 -6.98 -10.38 -2.27
N GLY A 107 -8.13 -10.25 -1.61
CA GLY A 107 -8.77 -8.99 -1.31
C GLY A 107 -8.06 -8.27 -0.16
N ALA A 108 -8.26 -6.95 -0.04
CA ALA A 108 -7.73 -6.16 1.08
C ALA A 108 -8.78 -5.97 2.20
N ALA A 109 -9.78 -6.85 2.30
CA ALA A 109 -10.86 -6.74 3.28
C ALA A 109 -10.55 -7.37 4.65
N GLY A 110 -9.44 -8.08 4.78
CA GLY A 110 -9.16 -8.96 5.92
C GLY A 110 -9.60 -10.40 5.65
N GLY A 111 -9.81 -11.21 6.68
CA GLY A 111 -10.23 -12.60 6.55
C GLY A 111 -10.82 -13.16 7.84
N GLY A 112 -11.58 -14.27 7.72
CA GLY A 112 -12.27 -14.89 8.83
C GLY A 112 -13.22 -13.89 9.53
N TYR A 113 -13.13 -13.82 10.84
CA TYR A 113 -13.94 -12.93 11.66
C TYR A 113 -13.31 -11.52 11.86
N ALA A 114 -12.23 -11.23 11.16
CA ALA A 114 -11.58 -9.93 11.15
C ALA A 114 -11.61 -9.33 9.73
N GLN A 115 -12.78 -8.86 9.31
CA GLN A 115 -13.03 -8.29 7.98
C GLN A 115 -13.70 -6.92 8.07
N VAL A 116 -13.45 -6.08 7.05
CA VAL A 116 -14.26 -4.89 6.75
C VAL A 116 -15.37 -5.26 5.78
N VAL A 117 -16.55 -4.70 6.01
CA VAL A 117 -17.79 -5.04 5.28
C VAL A 117 -18.57 -3.77 4.89
N PRO A 118 -19.32 -3.77 3.76
CA PRO A 118 -19.58 -4.89 2.83
C PRO A 118 -18.35 -5.24 1.99
N MET A 119 -17.96 -6.52 2.00
CA MET A 119 -16.72 -7.00 1.39
C MET A 119 -16.79 -7.03 -0.14
N ASP A 120 -17.92 -7.42 -0.71
CA ASP A 120 -18.18 -7.44 -2.15
C ASP A 120 -18.11 -6.04 -2.76
N ASP A 121 -18.78 -5.05 -2.17
CA ASP A 121 -18.70 -3.65 -2.59
C ASP A 121 -17.26 -3.15 -2.57
N LEU A 122 -16.53 -3.41 -1.47
CA LEU A 122 -15.15 -2.97 -1.31
C LEU A 122 -14.22 -3.54 -2.39
N ASN A 123 -14.36 -4.82 -2.70
CA ASN A 123 -13.48 -5.50 -3.65
C ASN A 123 -13.83 -5.26 -5.13
N LEU A 124 -14.99 -4.69 -5.44
CA LEU A 124 -15.45 -4.44 -6.81
C LEU A 124 -15.52 -2.94 -7.13
N HIS A 125 -16.69 -2.34 -6.96
CA HIS A 125 -16.93 -0.93 -7.29
C HIS A 125 -17.31 -0.15 -6.03
N PHE A 126 -16.36 0.10 -5.16
CA PHE A 126 -16.60 0.65 -3.83
C PHE A 126 -17.39 1.98 -3.85
N THR A 127 -16.73 3.09 -4.17
CA THR A 127 -17.34 4.42 -4.30
C THR A 127 -16.94 5.13 -5.58
N GLY A 128 -16.23 4.46 -6.48
CA GLY A 128 -15.82 4.96 -7.78
C GLY A 128 -14.45 5.65 -7.82
N ASP A 129 -13.66 5.61 -6.74
CA ASP A 129 -12.37 6.29 -6.68
C ASP A 129 -11.39 5.77 -7.72
N PHE A 130 -11.32 4.45 -7.92
CA PHE A 130 -10.43 3.86 -8.92
C PHE A 130 -10.86 4.19 -10.35
N HIS A 131 -12.15 4.24 -10.61
CA HIS A 131 -12.66 4.71 -11.90
C HIS A 131 -12.28 6.18 -12.15
N ALA A 132 -12.41 7.04 -11.15
CA ALA A 132 -12.02 8.44 -11.24
C ALA A 132 -10.51 8.60 -11.53
N ILE A 133 -9.67 7.83 -10.84
CA ILE A 133 -8.21 7.80 -11.04
C ILE A 133 -7.87 7.33 -12.45
N THR A 134 -8.46 6.23 -12.91
CA THR A 134 -8.28 5.71 -14.27
C THR A 134 -8.70 6.73 -15.32
N SER A 135 -9.84 7.40 -15.12
CA SER A 135 -10.36 8.41 -16.04
C SER A 135 -9.45 9.64 -16.10
N ALA A 136 -8.97 10.14 -14.96
CA ALA A 136 -8.05 11.28 -14.92
C ALA A 136 -6.70 10.97 -15.59
N ASN A 137 -6.17 9.77 -15.35
CA ASN A 137 -4.93 9.30 -15.97
C ASN A 137 -5.06 9.23 -17.50
N ASN A 138 -6.15 8.66 -17.98
CA ASN A 138 -6.38 8.44 -19.41
C ASN A 138 -6.82 9.73 -20.12
N LEU A 139 -7.47 10.67 -19.42
CA LEU A 139 -7.71 12.01 -19.94
C LEU A 139 -6.38 12.73 -20.25
N LEU A 140 -5.41 12.67 -19.33
CA LEU A 140 -4.10 13.27 -19.56
C LEU A 140 -3.39 12.64 -20.75
N ALA A 141 -3.46 11.30 -20.90
CA ALA A 141 -2.91 10.60 -22.08
C ALA A 141 -3.61 11.03 -23.39
N ALA A 142 -4.93 11.16 -23.38
CA ALA A 142 -5.69 11.60 -24.54
C ALA A 142 -5.36 13.06 -24.91
N MET A 143 -5.23 13.95 -23.92
CA MET A 143 -4.84 15.35 -24.15
C MET A 143 -3.43 15.48 -24.70
N LEU A 144 -2.49 14.65 -24.24
CA LEU A 144 -1.13 14.57 -24.77
C LEU A 144 -1.12 14.18 -26.24
N ASP A 145 -1.78 13.08 -26.61
CA ASP A 145 -1.84 12.63 -28.00
C ASP A 145 -2.60 13.62 -28.90
N ASN A 146 -3.66 14.26 -28.38
CA ASN A 146 -4.37 15.31 -29.10
C ASN A 146 -3.48 16.54 -29.34
N HIS A 147 -2.68 16.94 -28.35
CA HIS A 147 -1.73 18.06 -28.51
C HIS A 147 -0.74 17.77 -29.65
N ILE A 148 -0.19 16.57 -29.70
CA ILE A 148 0.73 16.15 -30.77
C ILE A 148 0.01 16.16 -32.14
N GLN A 149 -1.19 15.61 -32.23
CA GLN A 149 -2.01 15.56 -33.45
C GLN A 149 -2.37 16.96 -33.97
N GLN A 150 -2.62 17.92 -33.08
CA GLN A 150 -3.07 19.28 -33.43
C GLN A 150 -1.93 20.26 -33.66
N GLY A 151 -0.73 19.78 -33.93
CA GLY A 151 0.41 20.60 -34.34
C GLY A 151 1.57 20.65 -33.37
N ASN A 152 1.51 19.97 -32.22
CA ASN A 152 2.63 19.78 -31.31
C ASN A 152 3.38 21.10 -30.94
N ALA A 153 2.62 22.10 -30.51
CA ALA A 153 3.18 23.43 -30.20
C ALA A 153 4.25 23.41 -29.09
N LEU A 154 4.19 22.42 -28.19
CA LEU A 154 5.18 22.21 -27.13
C LEU A 154 6.44 21.45 -27.62
N ASN A 155 6.54 21.13 -28.90
CA ASN A 155 7.69 20.45 -29.49
C ASN A 155 8.05 19.11 -28.82
N ILE A 156 7.03 18.32 -28.47
CA ILE A 156 7.18 17.02 -27.80
C ILE A 156 7.87 16.02 -28.75
N ASP A 157 8.91 15.37 -28.26
CA ASP A 157 9.52 14.23 -28.93
C ASP A 157 8.64 12.98 -28.71
N THR A 158 8.05 12.47 -29.78
CA THR A 158 7.14 11.31 -29.74
C THR A 158 7.81 10.00 -29.28
N LYS A 159 9.16 9.96 -29.27
CA LYS A 159 9.96 8.87 -28.71
C LYS A 159 10.32 9.06 -27.23
N GLN A 160 10.01 10.20 -26.65
CA GLN A 160 10.29 10.50 -25.25
C GLN A 160 9.01 10.82 -24.46
N ILE A 161 7.91 10.16 -24.80
CA ILE A 161 6.67 10.17 -24.02
C ILE A 161 6.84 9.17 -22.87
N VAL A 162 6.70 9.65 -21.63
CA VAL A 162 6.84 8.84 -20.42
C VAL A 162 5.50 8.53 -19.76
N TRP A 163 4.44 9.29 -20.08
CA TRP A 163 3.10 9.06 -19.57
C TRP A 163 2.45 7.84 -20.20
N LYS A 164 1.89 6.98 -19.36
CA LYS A 164 1.25 5.71 -19.78
C LYS A 164 -0.24 5.77 -19.51
N ARG A 165 -1.01 5.02 -20.28
CA ARG A 165 -2.41 4.74 -19.99
C ARG A 165 -2.55 3.78 -18.82
N CYS A 166 -3.71 3.68 -18.22
CA CYS A 166 -3.95 2.69 -17.18
C CYS A 166 -5.34 2.04 -17.29
N VAL A 167 -5.45 0.86 -16.71
CA VAL A 167 -6.69 0.10 -16.52
C VAL A 167 -6.56 -0.71 -15.22
N ASP A 168 -7.63 -0.80 -14.45
CA ASP A 168 -7.58 -1.56 -13.18
C ASP A 168 -7.90 -3.04 -13.42
N MET A 169 -7.07 -3.70 -14.21
CA MET A 169 -7.18 -5.12 -14.55
C MET A 169 -5.80 -5.69 -14.90
N ASN A 170 -5.60 -6.99 -14.65
CA ASN A 170 -4.41 -7.71 -15.06
C ASN A 170 -4.51 -8.09 -16.54
N ASP A 171 -3.79 -7.39 -17.41
CA ASP A 171 -3.81 -7.66 -18.86
C ASP A 171 -2.42 -7.53 -19.49
N ARG A 172 -1.73 -8.67 -19.64
CA ARG A 172 -0.35 -8.70 -20.13
C ARG A 172 -0.15 -8.24 -21.57
N VAL A 173 -1.19 -8.30 -22.40
CA VAL A 173 -1.08 -7.90 -23.82
C VAL A 173 -1.03 -6.38 -23.98
N LEU A 174 -1.44 -5.64 -22.94
CA LEU A 174 -1.39 -4.18 -22.92
C LEU A 174 -0.04 -3.60 -22.50
N ARG A 175 0.95 -4.45 -22.17
CA ARG A 175 2.28 -3.97 -21.72
C ARG A 175 3.00 -3.15 -22.77
N ASN A 176 2.91 -3.57 -24.02
CA ASN A 176 3.50 -2.88 -25.17
C ASN A 176 2.50 -2.92 -26.32
N ILE A 177 2.02 -1.77 -26.75
CA ILE A 177 1.03 -1.63 -27.80
C ILE A 177 1.46 -0.55 -28.79
N THR A 178 0.85 -0.56 -29.96
CA THR A 178 0.97 0.53 -30.92
C THR A 178 -0.34 1.30 -30.98
N VAL A 179 -0.29 2.61 -30.83
CA VAL A 179 -1.45 3.50 -30.92
C VAL A 179 -1.35 4.38 -32.16
N GLY A 180 -2.49 5.00 -32.55
CA GLY A 180 -2.55 5.92 -33.67
C GLY A 180 -2.54 5.21 -35.04
N LEU A 181 -2.82 3.91 -35.09
CA LEU A 181 -2.95 3.17 -36.36
C LEU A 181 -4.19 3.61 -37.13
N GLY A 182 -4.08 3.66 -38.46
CA GLY A 182 -5.17 4.01 -39.35
C GLY A 182 -4.84 5.21 -40.21
N ARG A 183 -5.80 6.14 -40.34
CA ARG A 183 -5.66 7.33 -41.20
C ARG A 183 -4.95 8.45 -40.46
N LYS A 184 -4.52 9.47 -41.19
CA LYS A 184 -3.88 10.68 -40.63
C LYS A 184 -4.69 11.33 -39.50
N VAL A 185 -6.00 11.22 -39.52
CA VAL A 185 -6.92 11.77 -38.51
C VAL A 185 -7.00 10.92 -37.24
N ASP A 186 -6.49 9.69 -37.28
CA ASP A 186 -6.58 8.75 -36.17
C ASP A 186 -5.41 8.87 -35.17
N GLY A 187 -4.48 9.81 -35.41
CA GLY A 187 -3.37 10.14 -34.50
C GLY A 187 -1.98 9.91 -35.10
N VAL A 188 -0.96 10.11 -34.30
CA VAL A 188 0.44 9.85 -34.64
C VAL A 188 0.80 8.44 -34.17
N ILE A 189 1.33 7.62 -35.09
CA ILE A 189 1.71 6.24 -34.77
C ILE A 189 2.91 6.25 -33.80
N ARG A 190 2.74 5.62 -32.65
CA ARG A 190 3.79 5.46 -31.65
C ARG A 190 3.58 4.22 -30.79
N GLU A 191 4.62 3.81 -30.10
CA GLU A 191 4.52 2.84 -29.00
C GLU A 191 3.84 3.49 -27.78
N ASP A 192 3.01 2.73 -27.10
CA ASP A 192 2.40 3.09 -25.83
C ASP A 192 2.35 1.87 -24.90
N HIS A 193 1.99 2.11 -23.64
CA HIS A 193 1.96 1.10 -22.60
C HIS A 193 0.76 1.35 -21.69
N PHE A 194 0.17 0.27 -21.18
CA PHE A 194 -0.74 0.35 -20.04
C PHE A 194 -0.05 -0.11 -18.76
N ILE A 195 -0.40 0.53 -17.67
CA ILE A 195 -0.10 0.10 -16.32
C ILE A 195 -1.40 -0.18 -15.58
N ILE A 196 -1.34 -0.97 -14.52
CA ILE A 196 -2.51 -1.13 -13.65
C ILE A 196 -2.76 0.17 -12.88
N THR A 197 -4.02 0.52 -12.65
CA THR A 197 -4.40 1.81 -12.04
C THR A 197 -3.67 2.09 -10.72
N VAL A 198 -3.46 1.09 -9.88
CA VAL A 198 -2.74 1.19 -8.60
C VAL A 198 -1.22 1.44 -8.74
N ALA A 199 -0.67 1.31 -9.95
CA ALA A 199 0.71 1.68 -10.28
C ALA A 199 0.82 3.11 -10.84
N SER A 200 -0.31 3.78 -11.11
CA SER A 200 -0.32 5.12 -11.70
C SER A 200 0.19 6.17 -10.74
N GLU A 201 0.81 7.21 -11.29
CA GLU A 201 1.21 8.38 -10.51
C GLU A 201 -0.01 9.12 -9.93
N ILE A 202 -1.17 9.08 -10.62
CA ILE A 202 -2.43 9.66 -10.11
C ILE A 202 -2.85 9.00 -8.81
N MET A 203 -2.74 7.67 -8.69
CA MET A 203 -3.01 6.96 -7.44
C MET A 203 -2.09 7.44 -6.31
N ALA A 204 -0.80 7.55 -6.57
CA ALA A 204 0.17 8.04 -5.58
C ALA A 204 -0.12 9.50 -5.18
N ILE A 205 -0.43 10.35 -6.14
CA ILE A 205 -0.79 11.76 -5.91
C ILE A 205 -2.04 11.85 -5.03
N LEU A 206 -3.10 11.12 -5.33
CA LEU A 206 -4.32 11.10 -4.53
C LEU A 206 -4.03 10.73 -3.06
N CYS A 207 -3.17 9.73 -2.85
CA CYS A 207 -2.80 9.28 -1.52
C CYS A 207 -1.90 10.25 -0.74
N LEU A 208 -1.12 11.07 -1.44
CA LEU A 208 -0.17 12.01 -0.82
C LEU A 208 -0.70 13.45 -0.75
N ALA A 209 -1.77 13.78 -1.47
CA ALA A 209 -2.40 15.09 -1.43
C ALA A 209 -3.11 15.35 -0.10
N GLU A 210 -2.94 16.55 0.44
CA GLU A 210 -3.58 16.96 1.69
C GLU A 210 -4.98 17.56 1.49
N ASN A 211 -5.18 18.23 0.35
CA ASN A 211 -6.43 18.90 -0.01
C ASN A 211 -6.51 19.10 -1.54
N MET A 212 -7.59 19.71 -2.02
CA MET A 212 -7.81 19.95 -3.45
C MET A 212 -6.73 20.84 -4.08
N GLU A 213 -6.26 21.85 -3.38
CA GLU A 213 -5.24 22.78 -3.91
C GLU A 213 -3.88 22.07 -4.03
N ASP A 214 -3.51 21.26 -3.03
CA ASP A 214 -2.31 20.41 -3.12
C ASP A 214 -2.45 19.35 -4.21
N LEU A 215 -3.63 18.73 -4.37
CA LEU A 215 -3.92 17.81 -5.47
C LEU A 215 -3.64 18.48 -6.83
N LYS A 216 -4.20 19.67 -7.06
CA LYS A 216 -3.99 20.42 -8.31
C LYS A 216 -2.53 20.81 -8.54
N ALA A 217 -1.83 21.24 -7.49
CA ALA A 217 -0.41 21.55 -7.55
C ALA A 217 0.43 20.31 -7.94
N ARG A 218 0.13 19.14 -7.35
CA ARG A 218 0.78 17.87 -7.67
C ARG A 218 0.49 17.42 -9.09
N LEU A 219 -0.78 17.44 -9.52
CA LEU A 219 -1.18 17.11 -10.89
C LEU A 219 -0.43 17.99 -11.92
N GLY A 220 -0.28 19.29 -11.61
CA GLY A 220 0.42 20.23 -12.49
C GLY A 220 1.90 19.91 -12.70
N ARG A 221 2.56 19.26 -11.73
CA ARG A 221 3.98 18.88 -11.80
C ARG A 221 4.24 17.58 -12.56
N ILE A 222 3.22 16.79 -12.87
CA ILE A 222 3.39 15.54 -13.62
C ILE A 222 4.16 15.79 -14.90
N ILE A 223 5.25 15.08 -15.10
CA ILE A 223 6.00 15.07 -16.36
C ILE A 223 5.39 14.02 -17.27
N VAL A 224 4.93 14.45 -18.45
CA VAL A 224 4.26 13.56 -19.42
C VAL A 224 5.19 13.14 -20.57
N ALA A 225 6.14 13.98 -20.92
CA ALA A 225 7.06 13.78 -22.04
C ALA A 225 8.26 14.72 -21.92
N TYR A 226 9.18 14.59 -22.88
CA TYR A 226 10.25 15.55 -23.08
C TYR A 226 10.22 16.10 -24.50
N THR A 227 10.70 17.32 -24.67
CA THR A 227 10.84 17.98 -25.98
C THR A 227 12.05 17.44 -26.74
N TYR A 228 12.17 17.73 -28.03
CA TYR A 228 13.34 17.37 -28.83
C TYR A 228 14.65 17.96 -28.31
N ASP A 229 14.62 19.08 -27.58
CA ASP A 229 15.77 19.66 -26.88
C ASP A 229 15.90 19.19 -25.40
N GLY A 230 15.14 18.18 -25.01
CA GLY A 230 15.29 17.48 -23.74
C GLY A 230 14.64 18.12 -22.52
N LYS A 231 13.81 19.14 -22.69
CA LYS A 231 13.06 19.79 -21.59
C LYS A 231 11.84 18.96 -21.18
N PRO A 232 11.50 18.88 -19.90
CA PRO A 232 10.28 18.22 -19.46
C PRO A 232 9.04 19.01 -19.90
N VAL A 233 7.99 18.29 -20.29
CA VAL A 233 6.65 18.81 -20.54
C VAL A 233 5.72 18.29 -19.46
N THR A 234 4.93 19.19 -18.87
CA THR A 234 4.08 18.88 -17.71
C THR A 234 2.60 18.87 -18.06
N ALA A 235 1.79 18.25 -17.19
CA ALA A 235 0.33 18.29 -17.30
C ALA A 235 -0.22 19.73 -17.22
N LYS A 236 0.47 20.62 -16.50
CA LYS A 236 0.11 22.04 -16.44
C LYS A 236 0.22 22.71 -17.81
N GLU A 237 1.29 22.44 -18.58
CA GLU A 237 1.49 22.99 -19.92
C GLU A 237 0.48 22.46 -20.94
N LEU A 238 -0.07 21.26 -20.70
CA LEU A 238 -1.18 20.71 -21.48
C LEU A 238 -2.56 21.27 -21.05
N ASN A 239 -2.62 22.13 -20.04
CA ASN A 239 -3.87 22.65 -19.46
C ASN A 239 -4.84 21.55 -18.95
N ALA A 240 -4.31 20.41 -18.51
CA ALA A 240 -5.11 19.26 -18.11
C ALA A 240 -5.57 19.28 -16.64
N VAL A 241 -4.90 20.07 -15.79
CA VAL A 241 -5.04 20.02 -14.33
C VAL A 241 -6.48 20.22 -13.86
N GLY A 242 -7.18 21.21 -14.38
CA GLY A 242 -8.56 21.52 -13.97
C GLY A 242 -9.54 20.38 -14.27
N ALA A 243 -9.44 19.79 -15.46
CA ALA A 243 -10.30 18.68 -15.87
C ALA A 243 -9.98 17.39 -15.07
N MET A 244 -8.70 17.10 -14.83
CA MET A 244 -8.28 15.99 -13.97
C MET A 244 -8.79 16.16 -12.53
N ALA A 245 -8.67 17.38 -11.97
CA ALA A 245 -9.16 17.69 -10.63
C ALA A 245 -10.70 17.55 -10.54
N ALA A 246 -11.43 17.93 -11.59
CA ALA A 246 -12.87 17.74 -11.64
C ALA A 246 -13.27 16.26 -11.58
N LEU A 247 -12.56 15.37 -12.29
CA LEU A 247 -12.74 13.93 -12.22
C LEU A 247 -12.42 13.36 -10.83
N LEU A 248 -11.46 13.95 -10.14
CA LEU A 248 -10.98 13.48 -8.82
C LEU A 248 -11.67 14.18 -7.63
N LYS A 249 -12.66 15.06 -7.88
CA LYS A 249 -13.29 15.90 -6.86
C LYS A 249 -13.83 15.10 -5.67
N ASP A 250 -14.53 14.01 -5.95
CA ASP A 250 -15.09 13.17 -4.89
C ASP A 250 -14.10 12.09 -4.43
N ALA A 251 -13.25 11.61 -5.34
CA ALA A 251 -12.26 10.58 -5.05
C ALA A 251 -11.21 11.02 -4.00
N ILE A 252 -10.94 12.32 -3.85
CA ILE A 252 -9.98 12.83 -2.86
C ILE A 252 -10.50 12.70 -1.41
N ARG A 253 -11.79 12.50 -1.20
CA ARG A 253 -12.39 12.37 0.13
C ARG A 253 -12.37 10.93 0.60
N PRO A 254 -11.93 10.65 1.86
CA PRO A 254 -11.89 9.29 2.40
C PRO A 254 -13.26 8.64 2.49
N ASN A 255 -13.29 7.31 2.35
CA ASN A 255 -14.48 6.49 2.51
C ASN A 255 -14.53 5.91 3.93
N ILE A 256 -15.73 5.79 4.49
CA ILE A 256 -15.97 5.12 5.77
C ILE A 256 -16.86 3.91 5.59
N ILE A 257 -16.46 2.80 6.21
CA ILE A 257 -17.21 1.54 6.33
C ILE A 257 -17.06 0.98 7.76
N GLN A 258 -17.41 -0.27 7.96
CA GLN A 258 -17.35 -0.93 9.27
C GLN A 258 -16.65 -2.28 9.17
N THR A 259 -16.22 -2.80 10.31
CA THR A 259 -15.81 -4.19 10.45
C THR A 259 -17.02 -5.07 10.80
N LEU A 260 -16.83 -6.39 10.80
CA LEU A 260 -17.85 -7.36 11.27
C LEU A 260 -18.37 -7.04 12.69
N GLU A 261 -17.52 -6.48 13.55
CA GLU A 261 -17.88 -6.09 14.92
C GLU A 261 -18.23 -4.58 15.03
N HIS A 262 -18.50 -3.91 13.90
CA HIS A 262 -18.91 -2.50 13.79
C HIS A 262 -17.86 -1.49 14.28
N THR A 263 -16.59 -1.82 14.25
CA THR A 263 -15.50 -0.85 14.41
C THR A 263 -15.40 0.00 13.15
N PRO A 264 -15.32 1.33 13.25
CA PRO A 264 -15.20 2.18 12.07
C PRO A 264 -13.89 1.96 11.33
N ALA A 265 -13.95 1.95 9.99
CA ALA A 265 -12.78 1.85 9.14
C ALA A 265 -12.84 2.89 8.01
N LEU A 266 -11.74 3.64 7.83
CA LEU A 266 -11.54 4.48 6.66
C LEU A 266 -10.79 3.67 5.60
N VAL A 267 -11.28 3.73 4.36
CA VAL A 267 -10.65 3.06 3.21
C VAL A 267 -10.43 4.10 2.13
N HIS A 268 -9.19 4.34 1.72
CA HIS A 268 -8.91 5.39 0.74
C HIS A 268 -7.58 5.20 0.04
N GLY A 269 -7.63 5.09 -1.29
CA GLY A 269 -6.49 4.84 -2.16
C GLY A 269 -5.89 3.45 -2.01
N GLY A 270 -5.09 3.02 -2.96
CA GLY A 270 -4.55 1.66 -2.97
C GLY A 270 -3.25 1.48 -3.76
N PRO A 271 -2.23 2.34 -3.59
CA PRO A 271 -0.98 2.18 -4.34
C PRO A 271 -0.26 0.89 -3.92
N PHE A 272 0.37 0.21 -4.89
CA PHE A 272 1.15 -1.00 -4.63
C PHE A 272 2.50 -0.66 -3.97
N ALA A 273 2.90 -1.42 -2.97
CA ALA A 273 4.14 -1.18 -2.21
C ALA A 273 5.42 -1.63 -2.92
N ASN A 274 5.32 -2.45 -3.97
CA ASN A 274 6.47 -2.90 -4.76
C ASN A 274 6.81 -1.98 -5.95
N ILE A 275 5.98 -0.98 -6.23
CA ILE A 275 6.15 -0.01 -7.32
C ILE A 275 5.79 1.43 -6.96
N ALA A 276 5.11 1.65 -5.84
CA ALA A 276 4.75 2.94 -5.27
C ALA A 276 4.91 2.88 -3.74
N HIS A 277 4.39 3.86 -3.01
CA HIS A 277 4.61 3.94 -1.56
C HIS A 277 3.75 2.99 -0.71
N GLY A 278 2.74 2.34 -1.28
CA GLY A 278 2.06 1.19 -0.67
C GLY A 278 1.23 1.46 0.58
N CYS A 279 0.75 2.68 0.78
CA CYS A 279 -0.01 3.11 1.94
C CYS A 279 -1.32 3.77 1.54
N ASN A 280 -2.31 3.75 2.43
CA ASN A 280 -3.50 4.55 2.25
C ASN A 280 -3.20 6.06 2.27
N SER A 281 -4.21 6.89 2.03
CA SER A 281 -4.02 8.32 1.89
C SER A 281 -3.60 9.02 3.18
N ILE A 282 -2.88 10.13 3.04
CA ILE A 282 -2.58 11.06 4.12
C ILE A 282 -3.88 11.61 4.74
N ARG A 283 -4.85 11.95 3.89
CA ARG A 283 -6.16 12.46 4.36
C ARG A 283 -6.88 11.48 5.27
N ALA A 284 -6.96 10.20 4.88
CA ALA A 284 -7.59 9.18 5.71
C ALA A 284 -6.86 9.02 7.06
N THR A 285 -5.53 8.93 7.04
CA THR A 285 -4.74 8.75 8.27
C THR A 285 -4.82 9.98 9.19
N LYS A 286 -4.69 11.20 8.66
CA LYS A 286 -4.81 12.42 9.47
C LYS A 286 -6.21 12.59 10.05
N THR A 287 -7.27 12.32 9.25
CA THR A 287 -8.64 12.38 9.74
C THR A 287 -8.89 11.34 10.85
N ALA A 288 -8.40 10.11 10.66
CA ALA A 288 -8.51 9.07 11.67
C ALA A 288 -7.85 9.47 12.99
N LEU A 289 -6.66 10.06 12.95
CA LEU A 289 -5.94 10.56 14.14
C LEU A 289 -6.72 11.64 14.91
N LYS A 290 -7.53 12.44 14.21
CA LYS A 290 -8.37 13.48 14.84
C LYS A 290 -9.68 12.94 15.42
N LEU A 291 -10.10 11.76 15.00
CA LEU A 291 -11.39 11.16 15.35
C LEU A 291 -11.32 10.14 16.48
N ALA A 292 -10.18 9.50 16.70
CA ALA A 292 -10.05 8.40 17.65
C ALA A 292 -8.78 8.50 18.49
N ASP A 293 -8.76 7.80 19.63
CA ASP A 293 -7.58 7.73 20.50
C ASP A 293 -6.48 6.85 19.92
N TYR A 294 -6.88 5.83 19.12
CA TYR A 294 -5.98 4.91 18.46
C TYR A 294 -6.35 4.78 16.98
N THR A 295 -5.39 5.05 16.12
CA THR A 295 -5.50 4.85 14.66
C THR A 295 -4.58 3.69 14.27
N ILE A 296 -5.17 2.64 13.70
CA ILE A 296 -4.46 1.45 13.25
C ILE A 296 -4.43 1.47 11.73
N THR A 297 -3.24 1.47 11.14
CA THR A 297 -3.05 1.47 9.69
C THR A 297 -2.04 0.42 9.28
N GLU A 298 -1.98 0.13 7.98
CA GLU A 298 -1.04 -0.84 7.44
C GLU A 298 -0.22 -0.28 6.28
N ALA A 299 0.90 -0.94 5.99
CA ALA A 299 1.68 -0.73 4.79
C ALA A 299 1.81 -2.03 4.01
N GLY A 300 1.89 -1.95 2.67
CA GLY A 300 1.87 -3.12 1.79
C GLY A 300 3.11 -4.01 1.93
N PHE A 301 2.93 -5.32 1.82
CA PHE A 301 4.00 -6.33 1.90
C PHE A 301 4.76 -6.32 3.23
N GLY A 302 6.08 -6.58 3.20
CA GLY A 302 6.92 -6.65 4.38
C GLY A 302 7.46 -5.31 4.84
N ALA A 303 8.11 -5.32 6.00
CA ALA A 303 8.68 -4.12 6.59
C ALA A 303 9.84 -3.54 5.77
N ASP A 304 10.49 -4.37 4.97
CA ASP A 304 11.53 -3.95 4.03
C ASP A 304 11.02 -3.14 2.83
N LEU A 305 9.72 -3.21 2.53
CA LEU A 305 9.08 -2.47 1.45
C LEU A 305 8.05 -1.46 1.96
N GLY A 306 6.91 -1.95 2.45
CA GLY A 306 5.80 -1.08 2.80
C GLY A 306 6.08 -0.21 4.01
N ALA A 307 6.63 -0.77 5.09
CA ALA A 307 6.93 0.02 6.29
C ALA A 307 8.05 1.04 6.03
N GLU A 308 9.09 0.66 5.31
CA GLU A 308 10.15 1.61 4.90
C GLU A 308 9.53 2.83 4.18
N LYS A 309 8.66 2.59 3.16
CA LYS A 309 8.02 3.67 2.42
C LYS A 309 6.98 4.46 3.23
N PHE A 310 6.28 3.80 4.13
CA PHE A 310 5.41 4.49 5.08
C PHE A 310 6.20 5.48 5.93
N LEU A 311 7.35 5.07 6.44
CA LEU A 311 8.20 5.87 7.32
C LEU A 311 8.99 6.94 6.55
N ASP A 312 9.67 6.57 5.47
CA ASP A 312 10.55 7.48 4.72
C ASP A 312 9.84 8.33 3.66
N ILE A 313 8.65 7.95 3.19
CA ILE A 313 7.89 8.73 2.21
C ILE A 313 6.66 9.36 2.86
N LYS A 314 5.70 8.56 3.34
CA LYS A 314 4.42 9.07 3.84
C LYS A 314 4.58 9.89 5.12
N CYS A 315 5.27 9.37 6.13
CA CYS A 315 5.51 10.08 7.38
C CYS A 315 6.33 11.35 7.17
N ARG A 316 7.38 11.28 6.33
CA ARG A 316 8.20 12.44 5.95
C ARG A 316 7.35 13.57 5.35
N MET A 317 6.52 13.25 4.36
CA MET A 317 5.71 14.25 3.64
C MET A 317 4.58 14.81 4.50
N ALA A 318 3.97 13.98 5.35
CA ALA A 318 2.79 14.34 6.11
C ALA A 318 3.08 14.84 7.53
N GLY A 319 4.34 14.75 7.99
CA GLY A 319 4.70 15.06 9.39
C GLY A 319 4.12 14.08 10.40
N LEU A 320 3.83 12.83 9.97
CA LEU A 320 3.30 11.79 10.84
C LEU A 320 4.40 11.16 11.67
N LYS A 321 4.05 10.76 12.90
CA LYS A 321 4.97 10.08 13.83
C LYS A 321 4.27 8.84 14.40
N PRO A 322 4.66 7.63 13.99
CA PRO A 322 4.10 6.40 14.56
C PRO A 322 4.47 6.27 16.04
N ASP A 323 3.51 5.88 16.88
CA ASP A 323 3.73 5.61 18.30
C ASP A 323 4.21 4.18 18.54
N ALA A 324 3.77 3.24 17.69
CA ALA A 324 4.20 1.84 17.72
C ALA A 324 4.12 1.19 16.34
N VAL A 325 4.90 0.14 16.16
CA VAL A 325 4.83 -0.78 15.02
C VAL A 325 4.42 -2.16 15.52
N VAL A 326 3.43 -2.77 14.87
CA VAL A 326 3.08 -4.17 15.04
C VAL A 326 3.69 -4.95 13.88
N LEU A 327 4.63 -5.83 14.18
CA LEU A 327 5.33 -6.67 13.20
C LEU A 327 4.71 -8.07 13.18
N VAL A 328 3.97 -8.37 12.13
CA VAL A 328 3.29 -9.66 11.95
C VAL A 328 4.25 -10.70 11.41
N ALA A 329 4.32 -11.84 12.09
CA ALA A 329 4.98 -13.04 11.60
C ALA A 329 3.99 -14.21 11.58
N THR A 330 4.30 -15.25 10.82
CA THR A 330 3.60 -16.53 10.83
C THR A 330 4.60 -17.68 10.89
N VAL A 331 4.24 -18.77 11.54
CA VAL A 331 5.05 -19.99 11.54
C VAL A 331 5.31 -20.45 10.10
N ARG A 332 4.31 -20.34 9.21
CA ARG A 332 4.42 -20.69 7.80
C ARG A 332 5.49 -19.87 7.08
N ALA A 333 5.48 -18.54 7.23
CA ALA A 333 6.47 -17.68 6.59
C ALA A 333 7.88 -17.95 7.12
N LEU A 334 8.03 -18.18 8.40
CA LEU A 334 9.33 -18.51 8.99
C LEU A 334 9.86 -19.86 8.49
N LYS A 335 9.01 -20.89 8.41
CA LYS A 335 9.40 -22.18 7.80
C LYS A 335 9.74 -22.05 6.32
N TYR A 336 8.99 -21.25 5.57
CA TYR A 336 9.28 -20.97 4.17
C TYR A 336 10.65 -20.29 4.00
N ASN A 337 10.94 -19.30 4.82
CA ASN A 337 12.26 -18.67 4.88
C ASN A 337 13.37 -19.62 5.36
N GLY A 338 13.01 -20.70 6.04
CA GLY A 338 13.89 -21.81 6.41
C GLY A 338 14.06 -22.88 5.34
N GLY A 339 13.42 -22.71 4.16
CA GLY A 339 13.57 -23.57 2.99
C GLY A 339 12.52 -24.68 2.84
N VAL A 340 11.41 -24.63 3.59
CA VAL A 340 10.27 -25.57 3.45
C VAL A 340 9.45 -25.22 2.20
N ALA A 341 9.11 -26.22 1.39
CA ALA A 341 8.24 -26.05 0.24
C ALA A 341 6.82 -25.62 0.65
N LYS A 342 6.13 -24.88 -0.22
CA LYS A 342 4.81 -24.31 0.07
C LYS A 342 3.78 -25.37 0.49
N GLU A 343 3.86 -26.55 -0.11
CA GLU A 343 2.94 -27.66 0.11
C GLU A 343 3.10 -28.26 1.50
N ASP A 344 4.27 -28.15 2.12
CA ASP A 344 4.63 -28.78 3.41
C ASP A 344 4.55 -27.83 4.60
N LEU A 345 4.16 -26.56 4.38
CA LEU A 345 4.12 -25.53 5.44
C LEU A 345 3.14 -25.85 6.59
N GLY A 346 2.16 -26.70 6.34
CA GLY A 346 1.20 -27.16 7.38
C GLY A 346 1.73 -28.22 8.34
N THR A 347 2.93 -28.79 8.08
CA THR A 347 3.55 -29.82 8.92
C THR A 347 4.56 -29.19 9.89
N GLU A 348 4.59 -29.66 11.14
CA GLU A 348 5.58 -29.21 12.13
C GLU A 348 7.01 -29.38 11.61
N ASN A 349 7.81 -28.34 11.71
CA ASN A 349 9.23 -28.37 11.34
C ASN A 349 10.05 -27.33 12.13
N LEU A 350 10.44 -27.68 13.34
CA LEU A 350 11.23 -26.83 14.23
C LEU A 350 12.62 -26.48 13.66
N GLU A 351 13.25 -27.40 12.92
CA GLU A 351 14.58 -27.14 12.35
C GLU A 351 14.52 -26.07 11.25
N ALA A 352 13.51 -26.15 10.39
CA ALA A 352 13.29 -25.11 9.39
C ALA A 352 12.88 -23.78 10.03
N LEU A 353 12.06 -23.82 11.08
CA LEU A 353 11.67 -22.64 11.85
C LEU A 353 12.88 -21.94 12.48
N LYS A 354 13.79 -22.70 13.12
CA LYS A 354 15.07 -22.18 13.65
C LYS A 354 15.94 -21.57 12.57
N LYS A 355 15.95 -22.16 11.38
CA LYS A 355 16.72 -21.63 10.24
C LYS A 355 16.11 -20.36 9.66
N GLY A 356 14.77 -20.26 9.62
CA GLY A 356 14.06 -19.13 9.01
C GLY A 356 13.80 -17.96 9.94
N ILE A 357 13.93 -18.13 11.27
CA ILE A 357 13.66 -17.08 12.27
C ILE A 357 14.52 -15.82 12.08
N VAL A 358 15.67 -15.97 11.43
CA VAL A 358 16.59 -14.85 11.13
C VAL A 358 15.95 -13.78 10.23
N ASN A 359 14.90 -14.14 9.47
CA ASN A 359 14.12 -13.17 8.70
C ASN A 359 13.34 -12.24 9.64
N LEU A 360 12.69 -12.79 10.67
CA LEU A 360 12.03 -12.00 11.71
C LEU A 360 13.04 -11.10 12.44
N GLU A 361 14.20 -11.65 12.81
CA GLU A 361 15.27 -10.88 13.46
C GLU A 361 15.67 -9.65 12.64
N LYS A 362 15.90 -9.82 11.33
CA LYS A 362 16.24 -8.70 10.43
C LYS A 362 15.15 -7.64 10.40
N HIS A 363 13.88 -8.04 10.36
CA HIS A 363 12.76 -7.09 10.35
C HIS A 363 12.60 -6.34 11.68
N ILE A 364 12.87 -7.00 12.83
CA ILE A 364 12.93 -6.32 14.13
C ILE A 364 14.02 -5.25 14.12
N GLU A 365 15.22 -5.60 13.65
CA GLU A 365 16.32 -4.64 13.50
C GLU A 365 15.98 -3.50 12.55
N ASN A 366 15.27 -3.76 11.45
CA ASN A 366 14.84 -2.74 10.51
C ASN A 366 13.91 -1.71 11.16
N VAL A 367 12.92 -2.18 11.94
CA VAL A 367 12.02 -1.27 12.68
C VAL A 367 12.79 -0.47 13.73
N ALA A 368 13.73 -1.08 14.43
CA ALA A 368 14.53 -0.42 15.44
C ALA A 368 15.36 0.76 14.89
N LYS A 369 15.72 0.74 13.60
CA LYS A 369 16.46 1.84 12.94
C LYS A 369 15.67 3.14 12.82
N TYR A 370 14.37 3.09 12.99
CA TYR A 370 13.47 4.26 12.98
C TYR A 370 13.14 4.77 14.39
N ASP A 371 13.64 4.11 15.43
CA ASP A 371 13.44 4.45 16.84
C ASP A 371 11.95 4.45 17.25
N VAL A 372 11.18 3.52 16.69
CA VAL A 372 9.77 3.30 17.00
C VAL A 372 9.60 2.00 17.80
N PRO A 373 8.87 2.00 18.93
CA PRO A 373 8.59 0.80 19.69
C PRO A 373 7.92 -0.28 18.84
N CYS A 374 8.35 -1.53 18.93
CA CYS A 374 7.87 -2.66 18.14
C CYS A 374 7.25 -3.73 19.03
N VAL A 375 6.05 -4.20 18.63
CA VAL A 375 5.41 -5.39 19.17
C VAL A 375 5.39 -6.45 18.06
N VAL A 376 6.01 -7.60 18.31
CA VAL A 376 5.93 -8.75 17.41
C VAL A 376 4.63 -9.50 17.71
N THR A 377 3.86 -9.78 16.67
CA THR A 377 2.69 -10.65 16.80
C THR A 377 2.80 -11.86 15.89
N LEU A 378 2.45 -13.02 16.42
CA LEU A 378 2.35 -14.26 15.65
C LEU A 378 0.89 -14.46 15.27
N ASN A 379 0.59 -14.32 13.97
CA ASN A 379 -0.73 -14.64 13.42
C ASN A 379 -0.87 -16.17 13.33
N GLN A 380 -1.59 -16.75 14.29
CA GLN A 380 -1.71 -18.18 14.45
C GLN A 380 -2.64 -18.80 13.43
N PHE A 381 -2.21 -19.91 12.85
CA PHE A 381 -3.02 -20.80 12.03
C PHE A 381 -3.35 -22.10 12.80
N VAL A 382 -4.45 -22.74 12.43
CA VAL A 382 -4.90 -24.01 13.06
C VAL A 382 -3.84 -25.12 12.97
N SER A 383 -2.96 -25.08 11.98
CA SER A 383 -1.88 -26.06 11.78
C SER A 383 -0.64 -25.80 12.63
N ASP A 384 -0.54 -24.65 13.30
CA ASP A 384 0.65 -24.30 14.08
C ASP A 384 0.66 -25.08 15.40
N THR A 385 1.80 -25.70 15.74
CA THR A 385 1.93 -26.52 16.95
C THR A 385 2.36 -25.67 18.14
N GLU A 386 2.06 -26.17 19.36
CA GLU A 386 2.48 -25.49 20.59
C GLU A 386 4.01 -25.31 20.67
N ALA A 387 4.77 -26.28 20.16
CA ALA A 387 6.23 -26.22 20.14
C ALA A 387 6.74 -25.13 19.19
N GLU A 388 6.13 -24.96 18.03
CA GLU A 388 6.47 -23.89 17.08
C GLU A 388 6.12 -22.50 17.65
N LEU A 389 4.94 -22.36 18.26
CA LEU A 389 4.51 -21.10 18.89
C LEU A 389 5.43 -20.71 20.05
N ALA A 390 5.76 -21.67 20.94
CA ALA A 390 6.64 -21.47 22.07
C ALA A 390 8.05 -21.03 21.63
N PHE A 391 8.59 -21.66 20.58
CA PHE A 391 9.91 -21.31 20.06
C PHE A 391 9.98 -19.84 19.58
N VAL A 392 8.98 -19.37 18.82
CA VAL A 392 8.97 -17.97 18.35
C VAL A 392 8.82 -16.99 19.50
N LYS A 393 7.96 -17.31 20.49
CA LYS A 393 7.79 -16.50 21.69
C LYS A 393 9.10 -16.37 22.48
N GLU A 394 9.74 -17.50 22.80
CA GLU A 394 11.03 -17.52 23.51
C GLU A 394 12.13 -16.74 22.76
N PHE A 395 12.15 -16.86 21.43
CA PHE A 395 13.06 -16.10 20.58
C PHE A 395 12.88 -14.60 20.73
N CYS A 396 11.63 -14.11 20.71
CA CYS A 396 11.33 -12.68 20.87
C CYS A 396 11.65 -12.19 22.27
N GLU A 397 11.24 -12.93 23.31
CA GLU A 397 11.50 -12.58 24.71
C GLU A 397 13.01 -12.52 25.04
N ALA A 398 13.78 -13.48 24.52
CA ALA A 398 15.24 -13.49 24.70
C ALA A 398 15.95 -12.28 24.10
N ARG A 399 15.30 -11.57 23.16
CA ARG A 399 15.80 -10.33 22.53
C ARG A 399 15.19 -9.06 23.13
N GLY A 400 14.39 -9.20 24.17
CA GLY A 400 13.70 -8.07 24.81
C GLY A 400 12.61 -7.45 23.92
N CYS A 401 12.09 -8.21 22.93
CA CYS A 401 10.98 -7.76 22.09
C CYS A 401 9.66 -8.01 22.81
N GLU A 402 8.74 -7.05 22.70
CA GLU A 402 7.35 -7.26 23.07
C GLU A 402 6.71 -8.29 22.14
N PHE A 403 5.96 -9.22 22.70
CA PHE A 403 5.33 -10.29 21.94
C PHE A 403 3.88 -10.51 22.37
N ALA A 404 2.99 -10.78 21.41
CA ALA A 404 1.63 -11.21 21.65
C ALA A 404 1.16 -12.18 20.56
N LEU A 405 0.34 -13.16 20.93
CA LEU A 405 -0.31 -14.07 20.00
C LEU A 405 -1.56 -13.41 19.41
N SER A 406 -1.85 -13.67 18.13
CA SER A 406 -3.07 -13.21 17.46
C SER A 406 -3.86 -14.38 16.90
N GLN A 407 -5.13 -14.48 17.29
CA GLN A 407 -6.11 -15.46 16.82
C GLN A 407 -7.32 -14.78 16.15
N VAL A 408 -7.12 -13.59 15.61
CA VAL A 408 -8.22 -12.73 15.13
C VAL A 408 -8.95 -13.32 13.92
N TRP A 409 -8.30 -14.15 13.12
CA TRP A 409 -8.95 -14.80 11.99
C TRP A 409 -10.10 -15.69 12.45
N GLU A 410 -9.89 -16.49 13.50
CA GLU A 410 -10.87 -17.43 14.04
C GLU A 410 -11.86 -16.79 15.02
N LYS A 411 -11.37 -15.83 15.84
CA LYS A 411 -12.10 -15.32 17.01
C LYS A 411 -12.47 -13.84 16.91
N GLY A 412 -12.20 -13.19 15.76
CA GLY A 412 -12.45 -11.75 15.63
C GLY A 412 -11.69 -10.93 16.67
N GLY A 413 -12.31 -9.86 17.17
CA GLY A 413 -11.71 -8.98 18.17
C GLY A 413 -11.30 -9.67 19.48
N GLU A 414 -12.03 -10.70 19.90
CA GLU A 414 -11.67 -11.49 21.10
C GLU A 414 -10.27 -12.10 20.97
N GLY A 415 -9.94 -12.63 19.78
CA GLY A 415 -8.63 -13.20 19.49
C GLY A 415 -7.47 -12.20 19.42
N GLY A 416 -7.77 -10.90 19.47
CA GLY A 416 -6.80 -9.81 19.42
C GLY A 416 -6.60 -9.06 20.75
N ILE A 417 -7.30 -9.41 21.81
CA ILE A 417 -7.26 -8.67 23.09
C ILE A 417 -5.85 -8.67 23.71
N GLU A 418 -5.15 -9.80 23.67
CA GLU A 418 -3.77 -9.87 24.18
C GLU A 418 -2.86 -8.89 23.40
N LEU A 419 -2.95 -8.89 22.07
CA LEU A 419 -2.19 -7.98 21.21
C LEU A 419 -2.58 -6.51 21.49
N ALA A 420 -3.87 -6.20 21.62
CA ALA A 420 -4.33 -4.84 21.90
C ALA A 420 -3.77 -4.31 23.22
N ASN A 421 -3.83 -5.11 24.30
CA ASN A 421 -3.28 -4.75 25.60
C ASN A 421 -1.76 -4.56 25.53
N LYS A 422 -1.04 -5.45 24.82
CA LYS A 422 0.42 -5.34 24.66
C LYS A 422 0.83 -4.08 23.88
N VAL A 423 0.10 -3.73 22.84
CA VAL A 423 0.33 -2.50 22.06
C VAL A 423 0.09 -1.25 22.91
N ILE A 424 -1.01 -1.21 23.67
CA ILE A 424 -1.32 -0.09 24.57
C ILE A 424 -0.25 0.05 25.64
N GLU A 425 0.11 -1.04 26.33
CA GLU A 425 1.20 -1.05 27.31
C GLU A 425 2.52 -0.53 26.73
N THR A 426 2.85 -0.96 25.51
CA THR A 426 4.08 -0.53 24.83
C THR A 426 4.06 0.97 24.55
N ILE A 427 2.94 1.52 24.08
CA ILE A 427 2.78 2.97 23.82
C ILE A 427 2.86 3.78 25.12
N GLU A 428 2.31 3.27 26.22
CA GLU A 428 2.30 3.95 27.52
C GLU A 428 3.66 3.91 28.22
N THR A 429 4.47 2.87 27.98
CA THR A 429 5.75 2.66 28.66
C THR A 429 6.99 3.02 27.84
N LYS A 430 6.88 3.10 26.52
CA LYS A 430 7.98 3.38 25.60
C LYS A 430 7.63 4.55 24.70
N GLU A 431 8.45 5.59 24.74
CA GLU A 431 8.29 6.76 23.85
C GLU A 431 8.86 6.46 22.46
N SER A 432 8.12 6.79 21.43
CA SER A 432 8.61 6.79 20.04
C SER A 432 9.49 8.03 19.80
N LYS A 433 10.71 7.79 19.33
CA LYS A 433 11.64 8.85 18.89
C LYS A 433 11.82 8.81 17.37
N PHE A 434 10.73 8.55 16.69
CA PHE A 434 10.71 8.35 15.24
C PHE A 434 11.55 9.38 14.49
N HIS A 435 12.39 8.88 13.60
CA HIS A 435 13.10 9.65 12.58
C HIS A 435 13.16 8.86 11.25
N CYS A 436 13.33 9.57 10.15
CA CYS A 436 13.54 8.94 8.85
C CYS A 436 14.94 8.33 8.74
N LEU A 437 15.09 7.33 7.86
CA LEU A 437 16.34 6.59 7.69
C LEU A 437 17.47 7.44 7.12
N TYR A 438 17.14 8.46 6.33
CA TYR A 438 18.11 9.33 5.66
C TYR A 438 17.59 10.77 5.55
N GLU A 439 18.53 11.71 5.41
CA GLU A 439 18.24 13.14 5.21
C GLU A 439 17.93 13.46 3.73
N ASP A 440 17.09 14.47 3.49
CA ASP A 440 16.72 14.92 2.14
C ASP A 440 17.93 15.42 1.34
N SER A 441 18.96 15.94 2.04
CA SER A 441 20.17 16.50 1.44
C SER A 441 21.13 15.49 0.83
N LEU A 442 20.98 14.20 1.12
CA LEU A 442 21.77 13.15 0.48
C LEU A 442 21.46 13.08 -1.03
N SER A 443 22.45 12.72 -1.85
CA SER A 443 22.23 12.42 -3.26
C SER A 443 21.27 11.25 -3.45
N LEU A 444 20.64 11.13 -4.59
CA LEU A 444 19.75 10.01 -4.90
C LEU A 444 20.46 8.66 -4.76
N LYS A 445 21.73 8.57 -5.18
CA LYS A 445 22.54 7.36 -5.01
C LYS A 445 22.75 7.01 -3.54
N GLU A 446 23.14 7.97 -2.72
CA GLU A 446 23.34 7.75 -1.29
C GLU A 446 22.07 7.30 -0.58
N LYS A 447 20.89 7.85 -0.96
CA LYS A 447 19.59 7.41 -0.44
C LYS A 447 19.30 5.95 -0.81
N MET A 448 19.49 5.56 -2.10
CA MET A 448 19.33 4.18 -2.57
C MET A 448 20.29 3.22 -1.84
N GLU A 449 21.55 3.61 -1.69
CA GLU A 449 22.56 2.82 -0.98
C GLU A 449 22.23 2.67 0.50
N THR A 450 21.72 3.71 1.14
CA THR A 450 21.30 3.67 2.56
C THR A 450 20.17 2.66 2.75
N ILE A 451 19.12 2.73 1.93
CA ILE A 451 18.01 1.76 2.00
C ILE A 451 18.52 0.33 1.76
N ALA A 452 19.32 0.13 0.71
CA ALA A 452 19.81 -1.20 0.34
C ALA A 452 20.70 -1.81 1.44
N LYS A 453 21.61 -1.04 2.01
CA LYS A 453 22.52 -1.51 3.05
C LYS A 453 21.82 -1.70 4.39
N GLU A 454 21.09 -0.68 4.83
CA GLU A 454 20.50 -0.66 6.17
C GLU A 454 19.26 -1.59 6.26
N ILE A 455 18.37 -1.54 5.30
CA ILE A 455 17.10 -2.28 5.34
C ILE A 455 17.24 -3.68 4.73
N TYR A 456 17.88 -3.81 3.57
CA TYR A 456 17.97 -5.10 2.87
C TYR A 456 19.16 -5.96 3.32
N GLY A 457 20.24 -5.33 3.84
CA GLY A 457 21.47 -6.04 4.18
C GLY A 457 22.41 -6.22 2.99
N ALA A 458 22.24 -5.45 1.92
CA ALA A 458 23.11 -5.48 0.75
C ALA A 458 24.52 -4.96 1.07
N GLY A 459 25.52 -5.55 0.46
CA GLY A 459 26.90 -5.07 0.55
C GLY A 459 27.24 -3.99 -0.47
N GLN A 460 26.51 -3.97 -1.57
CA GLN A 460 26.81 -3.10 -2.71
C GLN A 460 25.53 -2.78 -3.51
N VAL A 461 25.48 -1.57 -4.08
CA VAL A 461 24.47 -1.17 -5.06
C VAL A 461 25.16 -0.94 -6.40
N ILE A 462 24.66 -1.58 -7.44
CA ILE A 462 25.21 -1.51 -8.80
C ILE A 462 24.27 -0.64 -9.64
N PHE A 463 24.81 0.42 -10.22
CA PHE A 463 24.10 1.31 -11.13
C PHE A 463 24.60 1.06 -12.56
N GLU A 464 23.71 0.68 -13.45
CA GLU A 464 24.07 0.55 -14.87
C GLU A 464 24.41 1.93 -15.47
N PRO A 465 25.26 2.02 -16.52
CA PRO A 465 25.64 3.31 -17.10
C PRO A 465 24.47 4.18 -17.59
N ALA A 466 23.38 3.56 -18.03
CA ALA A 466 22.16 4.26 -18.41
C ALA A 466 21.47 4.88 -17.21
N VAL A 467 21.43 4.18 -16.08
CA VAL A 467 20.85 4.62 -14.81
C VAL A 467 21.62 5.81 -14.24
N GLU A 468 22.94 5.80 -14.33
CA GLU A 468 23.79 6.94 -13.93
C GLU A 468 23.40 8.23 -14.65
N LYS A 469 23.11 8.14 -15.95
CA LYS A 469 22.65 9.28 -16.76
C LYS A 469 21.23 9.73 -16.37
N GLN A 470 20.34 8.78 -16.05
CA GLN A 470 18.99 9.09 -15.58
C GLN A 470 19.04 9.83 -14.25
N ILE A 471 19.83 9.36 -13.27
CA ILE A 471 20.00 10.01 -11.97
C ILE A 471 20.54 11.42 -12.16
N ALA A 472 21.61 11.60 -12.93
CA ALA A 472 22.20 12.91 -13.20
C ALA A 472 21.18 13.88 -13.84
N ARG A 473 20.34 13.38 -14.76
CA ARG A 473 19.26 14.17 -15.36
C ARG A 473 18.22 14.58 -14.32
N ILE A 474 17.75 13.67 -13.50
CA ILE A 474 16.75 13.92 -12.45
C ILE A 474 17.28 14.98 -11.46
N GLU A 475 18.52 14.84 -11.01
CA GLU A 475 19.17 15.82 -10.12
C GLU A 475 19.33 17.19 -10.79
N SER A 476 19.69 17.24 -12.08
CA SER A 476 19.82 18.50 -12.85
C SER A 476 18.48 19.23 -13.03
N LEU A 477 17.37 18.52 -12.98
CA LEU A 477 16.02 19.08 -13.01
C LEU A 477 15.52 19.56 -11.64
N GLY A 478 16.34 19.44 -10.59
CA GLY A 478 16.03 19.91 -9.23
C GLY A 478 15.30 18.91 -8.34
N PHE A 479 15.27 17.62 -8.71
CA PHE A 479 14.56 16.57 -7.95
C PHE A 479 15.48 15.76 -7.02
N GLY A 480 16.73 16.17 -6.82
CA GLY A 480 17.70 15.45 -5.99
C GLY A 480 17.33 15.32 -4.50
N ASN A 481 16.52 16.25 -3.98
CA ASN A 481 16.07 16.25 -2.59
C ASN A 481 14.85 15.35 -2.33
N MET A 482 14.23 14.77 -3.37
CA MET A 482 13.08 13.89 -3.21
C MET A 482 13.48 12.57 -2.49
N PRO A 483 12.57 11.99 -1.68
CA PRO A 483 12.77 10.64 -1.18
C PRO A 483 12.75 9.62 -2.32
N VAL A 484 13.33 8.46 -2.06
CA VAL A 484 13.44 7.35 -3.03
C VAL A 484 12.42 6.26 -2.70
N CYS A 485 11.71 5.82 -3.73
CA CYS A 485 10.82 4.68 -3.70
C CYS A 485 11.51 3.49 -4.39
N MET A 486 12.04 2.56 -3.60
CA MET A 486 12.69 1.35 -4.12
C MET A 486 11.62 0.35 -4.58
N ALA A 487 11.56 0.09 -5.88
CA ALA A 487 10.70 -0.92 -6.48
C ALA A 487 11.43 -2.26 -6.53
N LYS A 488 11.04 -3.19 -5.69
CA LYS A 488 11.70 -4.50 -5.48
C LYS A 488 10.65 -5.60 -5.34
N ASN A 489 11.04 -6.86 -5.57
CA ASN A 489 10.19 -7.99 -5.24
C ASN A 489 9.86 -8.03 -3.73
N GLN A 490 8.72 -8.59 -3.39
CA GLN A 490 8.23 -8.64 -2.01
C GLN A 490 8.64 -9.89 -1.22
N TYR A 491 9.21 -10.90 -1.88
CA TYR A 491 9.43 -12.22 -1.27
C TYR A 491 10.80 -12.39 -0.61
N SER A 492 11.72 -11.49 -0.88
CA SER A 492 13.09 -11.55 -0.38
C SER A 492 13.61 -10.17 0.00
N LEU A 493 14.56 -10.11 0.90
CA LEU A 493 15.37 -8.90 1.17
C LEU A 493 16.26 -8.55 -0.04
N SER A 494 16.65 -9.54 -0.84
CA SER A 494 17.40 -9.36 -2.09
C SER A 494 16.50 -8.94 -3.26
N ASP A 495 17.09 -8.48 -4.36
CA ASP A 495 16.42 -8.29 -5.66
C ASP A 495 16.12 -9.63 -6.38
N ASP A 496 16.71 -10.74 -5.93
CA ASP A 496 16.37 -12.11 -6.34
C ASP A 496 15.38 -12.74 -5.37
N LYS A 497 14.17 -13.02 -5.85
CA LYS A 497 13.07 -13.62 -5.06
C LYS A 497 13.36 -15.04 -4.54
N SER A 498 14.35 -15.73 -5.09
CA SER A 498 14.72 -17.09 -4.67
C SER A 498 15.64 -17.12 -3.45
N VAL A 499 16.22 -15.99 -3.08
CA VAL A 499 17.13 -15.87 -1.93
C VAL A 499 16.32 -15.57 -0.68
N LEU A 500 16.05 -16.59 0.12
CA LEU A 500 15.20 -16.53 1.31
C LEU A 500 15.99 -16.30 2.61
N GLY A 501 15.30 -16.07 3.70
CA GLY A 501 15.88 -15.91 5.03
C GLY A 501 16.46 -14.52 5.27
N ARG A 502 17.72 -14.46 5.66
CA ARG A 502 18.48 -13.23 5.91
C ARG A 502 19.76 -13.22 5.08
N PRO A 503 19.68 -12.93 3.78
CA PRO A 503 20.88 -12.73 2.99
C PRO A 503 21.65 -11.50 3.44
N GLU A 504 22.97 -11.52 3.35
CA GLU A 504 23.85 -10.40 3.70
C GLU A 504 24.95 -10.24 2.63
N GLY A 505 25.40 -9.00 2.42
CA GLY A 505 26.54 -8.70 1.52
C GLY A 505 26.27 -8.90 0.03
N PHE A 506 25.04 -9.18 -0.38
CA PHE A 506 24.65 -9.36 -1.78
C PHE A 506 24.58 -8.02 -2.53
N PRO A 507 24.71 -8.01 -3.86
CA PRO A 507 24.51 -6.80 -4.65
C PRO A 507 23.01 -6.53 -4.88
N ILE A 508 22.62 -5.26 -4.92
CA ILE A 508 21.35 -4.78 -5.47
C ILE A 508 21.64 -4.09 -6.81
N HIS A 509 20.90 -4.45 -7.85
CA HIS A 509 21.05 -3.89 -9.20
C HIS A 509 19.94 -2.89 -9.47
N ILE A 510 20.29 -1.61 -9.62
CA ILE A 510 19.35 -0.59 -10.09
C ILE A 510 19.34 -0.60 -11.62
N ARG A 511 18.20 -0.93 -12.21
CA ARG A 511 18.02 -1.12 -13.65
C ARG A 511 17.35 0.03 -14.36
N ASP A 512 16.56 0.80 -13.63
CA ASP A 512 15.86 1.98 -14.15
C ASP A 512 15.57 2.95 -13.02
N VAL A 513 15.57 4.25 -13.33
CA VAL A 513 15.22 5.31 -12.38
C VAL A 513 14.40 6.37 -13.10
N TYR A 514 13.28 6.72 -12.53
CA TYR A 514 12.43 7.81 -13.04
C TYR A 514 11.83 8.63 -11.90
N VAL A 515 11.41 9.84 -12.22
CA VAL A 515 10.77 10.74 -11.24
C VAL A 515 9.26 10.72 -11.38
N SER A 516 8.55 10.50 -10.25
CA SER A 516 7.12 10.78 -10.08
C SER A 516 6.99 12.19 -9.50
N ALA A 517 7.12 13.20 -10.37
CA ALA A 517 7.26 14.60 -9.95
C ALA A 517 6.02 15.15 -9.24
N GLY A 518 4.83 14.70 -9.63
CA GLY A 518 3.58 15.05 -8.97
C GLY A 518 3.42 14.38 -7.61
N ALA A 519 3.78 13.10 -7.51
CA ALA A 519 3.80 12.37 -6.25
C ALA A 519 4.88 12.89 -5.29
N GLY A 520 6.03 13.31 -5.84
CA GLY A 520 7.12 13.89 -5.05
C GLY A 520 8.16 12.88 -4.59
N PHE A 521 8.38 11.80 -5.34
CA PHE A 521 9.45 10.83 -5.08
C PHE A 521 10.10 10.33 -6.37
N VAL A 522 11.30 9.79 -6.23
CA VAL A 522 12.04 9.14 -7.31
C VAL A 522 11.90 7.64 -7.17
N VAL A 523 11.51 6.96 -8.24
CA VAL A 523 11.37 5.50 -8.27
C VAL A 523 12.66 4.87 -8.79
N ALA A 524 13.22 3.92 -8.03
CA ALA A 524 14.39 3.13 -8.41
C ALA A 524 13.96 1.67 -8.57
N ILE A 525 14.06 1.14 -9.77
CA ILE A 525 13.64 -0.22 -10.11
C ILE A 525 14.81 -1.18 -9.96
N THR A 526 14.62 -2.20 -9.14
CA THR A 526 15.51 -3.34 -8.99
C THR A 526 14.89 -4.58 -9.65
N GLY A 527 15.67 -5.42 -10.27
CA GLY A 527 15.16 -6.67 -10.83
C GLY A 527 14.05 -6.49 -11.88
N THR A 528 13.18 -7.48 -12.03
CA THR A 528 12.04 -7.45 -12.96
C THR A 528 10.75 -7.07 -12.22
N ILE A 529 10.33 -5.84 -12.33
CA ILE A 529 9.10 -5.32 -11.74
C ILE A 529 8.06 -5.10 -12.84
N MET A 530 6.86 -5.63 -12.63
CA MET A 530 5.76 -5.50 -13.59
C MET A 530 4.74 -4.48 -13.10
N THR A 531 4.58 -3.41 -13.86
CA THR A 531 3.54 -2.40 -13.63
C THR A 531 2.20 -2.75 -14.29
N MET A 532 2.17 -3.81 -15.12
CA MET A 532 0.96 -4.44 -15.66
C MET A 532 1.05 -5.94 -15.42
N PRO A 533 0.44 -6.45 -14.34
CA PRO A 533 0.37 -7.89 -14.07
C PRO A 533 -0.40 -8.65 -15.16
N GLY A 534 -0.15 -9.94 -15.30
CA GLY A 534 -0.96 -10.82 -16.15
C GLY A 534 -1.86 -11.70 -15.29
N LEU A 535 -2.95 -12.17 -15.87
CA LEU A 535 -3.75 -13.21 -15.24
C LEU A 535 -2.94 -14.51 -15.10
N PRO A 536 -3.11 -15.27 -14.01
CA PRO A 536 -2.47 -16.58 -13.82
C PRO A 536 -3.09 -17.63 -14.77
N LYS A 537 -2.55 -18.84 -14.75
CA LYS A 537 -3.07 -19.94 -15.58
C LYS A 537 -4.54 -20.26 -15.28
N VAL A 538 -4.93 -20.18 -14.01
CA VAL A 538 -6.31 -20.30 -13.54
C VAL A 538 -6.61 -19.04 -12.74
N PRO A 539 -7.26 -18.05 -13.33
CA PRO A 539 -7.59 -16.82 -12.63
C PRO A 539 -8.76 -17.02 -11.66
N ALA A 540 -8.80 -16.26 -10.58
CA ALA A 540 -9.91 -16.27 -9.62
C ALA A 540 -11.26 -15.97 -10.29
N ALA A 541 -11.24 -15.23 -11.38
CA ALA A 541 -12.41 -14.91 -12.21
C ALA A 541 -13.21 -16.12 -12.67
N GLU A 542 -12.57 -17.29 -12.85
CA GLU A 542 -13.26 -18.52 -13.25
C GLU A 542 -14.21 -19.07 -12.17
N GLY A 543 -13.97 -18.73 -10.90
CA GLY A 543 -14.79 -19.17 -9.77
C GLY A 543 -15.81 -18.14 -9.28
N ILE A 544 -15.77 -16.91 -9.80
CA ILE A 544 -16.67 -15.82 -9.38
C ILE A 544 -17.97 -15.88 -10.20
N ASP A 545 -19.13 -15.83 -9.53
CA ASP A 545 -20.45 -15.85 -10.16
C ASP A 545 -21.45 -14.98 -9.39
N VAL A 546 -22.62 -14.76 -9.96
CA VAL A 546 -23.76 -14.09 -9.31
C VAL A 546 -24.93 -15.06 -9.27
N GLN A 547 -25.30 -15.50 -8.07
CA GLN A 547 -26.40 -16.43 -7.85
C GLN A 547 -27.47 -15.77 -6.97
N ASN A 548 -28.70 -15.71 -7.47
CA ASN A 548 -29.83 -15.06 -6.77
C ASN A 548 -29.54 -13.62 -6.32
N GLY A 549 -28.75 -12.88 -7.11
CA GLY A 549 -28.36 -11.50 -6.81
C GLY A 549 -27.23 -11.35 -5.77
N GLN A 550 -26.64 -12.45 -5.33
CA GLN A 550 -25.47 -12.47 -4.44
C GLN A 550 -24.23 -12.92 -5.19
N ILE A 551 -23.09 -12.30 -4.89
CA ILE A 551 -21.80 -12.67 -5.46
C ILE A 551 -21.27 -13.90 -4.73
N THR A 552 -20.79 -14.87 -5.48
CA THR A 552 -20.17 -16.10 -4.97
C THR A 552 -18.75 -16.24 -5.51
N GLY A 553 -17.90 -16.98 -4.81
CA GLY A 553 -16.52 -17.25 -5.23
C GLY A 553 -15.55 -16.06 -5.12
N LEU A 554 -15.96 -14.98 -4.50
CA LEU A 554 -15.09 -13.83 -4.21
C LEU A 554 -14.36 -14.10 -2.87
N PHE A 555 -13.32 -14.96 -2.89
CA PHE A 555 -12.50 -15.41 -1.74
C PHE A 555 -13.17 -16.36 -0.74
#